data_6df806c813a6065e228513327d76d141
#
_entry.id   6df806c813a6065e228513327d76d141
#
_cell.length_a   1.000
_cell.length_b   1.000
_cell.length_c   1.000
_cell.angle_alpha   90.00
_cell.angle_beta   90.00
_cell.angle_gamma   90.00
#
_symmetry.space_group_name_H-M   'P 1'
#
loop_
_entity.id
_entity.type
_entity.pdbx_description
1 polymer ?
#
loop_
_entity_poly.entity_id
_entity_poly.type
_entity_poly.pdbx_seq_one_letter_code
_entity_poly.pdbx_strand_id
1 'polypeptide(L)'
;MMLKTMKRISFELILLLGLIIPTIAMPEENRPSPITDQPWQEVVISVYDADISARFFTEIAGYEVVWRGAESPEFLSHLGLNKAASGQSIVLKSPGSEIGYIRLIEFSDVPTQEPTRPGARPWDTGCYTSVMMRAKGLESIYDDAIRMNWWTETPITDLDFGTSKLKIVIFKGPQGIQVEAYERISPPLPKDFPEFERLSLPFNIMQTVRDREAARKFFVDQLGFDTFFYGPPATAQKEAQMPLGIPLNLTTTSRYQAAILYPKAAETGRVELVEFMDLKGENHSAQCDAPNFGILSIKFLVDDVSKAKAELIKRNIDQDMNISSTVLFPFGEIDLFSLKAPDGANIEFYSTKE
;
A
#
# COMPACT_ATOMS: atom_id res chain seq x y z
N MET A 1 -13.80 18.20 51.70
CA MET A 1 -13.96 17.01 50.88
C MET A 1 -14.77 17.41 49.65
N MET A 2 -14.09 17.94 48.62
CA MET A 2 -14.71 18.44 47.39
C MET A 2 -14.19 17.58 46.23
N LEU A 3 -15.06 16.76 45.65
CA LEU A 3 -14.82 16.05 44.38
C LEU A 3 -14.76 17.10 43.27
N LYS A 4 -13.60 17.27 42.65
CA LYS A 4 -13.47 18.00 41.39
C LYS A 4 -13.86 17.08 40.24
N THR A 5 -15.02 17.36 39.68
CA THR A 5 -15.52 16.78 38.43
C THR A 5 -14.59 17.22 37.29
N MET A 6 -13.83 16.27 36.73
CA MET A 6 -13.09 16.51 35.49
C MET A 6 -14.10 16.60 34.34
N LYS A 7 -14.32 17.78 33.81
CA LYS A 7 -15.03 17.97 32.55
C LYS A 7 -14.21 17.37 31.42
N ARG A 8 -14.75 16.35 30.77
CA ARG A 8 -14.28 15.90 29.45
C ARG A 8 -14.37 17.08 28.49
N ILE A 9 -13.25 17.54 28.00
CA ILE A 9 -13.20 18.52 26.91
C ILE A 9 -13.43 17.73 25.64
N SER A 10 -14.61 17.88 25.07
CA SER A 10 -14.94 17.42 23.73
C SER A 10 -14.09 18.23 22.74
N PHE A 11 -13.24 17.56 22.01
CA PHE A 11 -12.45 18.14 20.93
C PHE A 11 -13.36 18.29 19.71
N GLU A 12 -13.93 19.48 19.52
CA GLU A 12 -14.52 19.84 18.25
C GLU A 12 -13.40 20.17 17.26
N LEU A 13 -13.05 19.19 16.43
CA LEU A 13 -12.32 19.43 15.19
C LEU A 13 -13.33 20.08 14.23
N ILE A 14 -13.39 21.41 14.21
CA ILE A 14 -14.20 22.14 13.23
C ILE A 14 -13.59 21.86 11.86
N LEU A 15 -14.26 20.97 11.14
CA LEU A 15 -14.07 20.78 9.70
C LEU A 15 -14.41 22.13 9.06
N LEU A 16 -13.44 22.79 8.43
CA LEU A 16 -13.77 23.72 7.37
C LEU A 16 -14.63 22.91 6.39
N LEU A 17 -15.93 23.26 6.31
CA LEU A 17 -16.72 23.00 5.12
C LEU A 17 -15.98 23.68 3.97
N GLY A 18 -14.96 23.01 3.47
CA GLY A 18 -14.37 23.31 2.18
C GLY A 18 -15.51 23.15 1.20
N LEU A 19 -15.94 24.24 0.59
CA LEU A 19 -16.60 24.21 -0.69
C LEU A 19 -16.07 23.00 -1.44
N ILE A 20 -16.95 22.12 -1.85
CA ILE A 20 -16.69 21.15 -2.91
C ILE A 20 -16.30 22.03 -4.09
N ILE A 21 -15.00 22.32 -4.21
CA ILE A 21 -14.46 22.80 -5.48
C ILE A 21 -14.63 21.59 -6.36
N PRO A 22 -15.48 21.65 -7.38
CA PRO A 22 -15.55 20.55 -8.32
C PRO A 22 -14.12 20.36 -8.81
N THR A 23 -13.51 19.26 -8.45
CA THR A 23 -12.34 18.77 -9.17
C THR A 23 -12.74 18.93 -10.63
N ILE A 24 -11.93 19.59 -11.44
CA ILE A 24 -12.07 19.51 -12.90
C ILE A 24 -11.66 18.05 -13.20
N ALA A 25 -12.56 17.13 -12.88
CA ALA A 25 -12.52 15.79 -13.41
C ALA A 25 -12.62 15.98 -14.93
N MET A 26 -11.74 15.36 -15.68
CA MET A 26 -11.96 15.23 -17.11
C MET A 26 -13.40 14.77 -17.30
N PRO A 27 -14.14 15.34 -18.27
CA PRO A 27 -15.48 14.86 -18.57
C PRO A 27 -15.43 13.34 -18.71
N GLU A 28 -16.35 12.63 -18.12
CA GLU A 28 -16.41 11.17 -18.08
C GLU A 28 -16.29 10.55 -19.49
N GLU A 29 -16.76 11.28 -20.51
CA GLU A 29 -16.69 10.93 -21.94
C GLU A 29 -15.27 10.83 -22.53
N ASN A 30 -14.23 11.36 -21.90
CA ASN A 30 -12.84 11.37 -22.43
C ASN A 30 -11.85 10.56 -21.57
N ARG A 31 -12.33 9.86 -20.55
CA ARG A 31 -11.45 9.05 -19.70
C ARG A 31 -11.16 7.71 -20.38
N PRO A 32 -9.89 7.25 -20.43
CA PRO A 32 -9.59 5.94 -20.97
C PRO A 32 -10.23 4.85 -20.11
N SER A 33 -10.68 3.77 -20.73
CA SER A 33 -11.14 2.59 -20.00
C SER A 33 -10.01 2.07 -19.10
N PRO A 34 -10.30 1.57 -17.89
CA PRO A 34 -9.27 1.04 -17.03
C PRO A 34 -8.56 -0.14 -17.70
N ILE A 35 -7.24 -0.26 -17.48
CA ILE A 35 -6.44 -1.41 -17.95
C ILE A 35 -6.93 -2.69 -17.29
N THR A 36 -7.42 -2.59 -16.07
CA THR A 36 -8.09 -3.65 -15.32
C THR A 36 -9.23 -3.07 -14.52
N ASP A 37 -10.30 -3.83 -14.30
CA ASP A 37 -11.36 -3.52 -13.36
C ASP A 37 -11.20 -4.28 -12.02
N GLN A 38 -10.16 -5.12 -11.91
CA GLN A 38 -9.90 -5.94 -10.73
C GLN A 38 -9.06 -5.19 -9.69
N PRO A 39 -9.30 -5.41 -8.39
CA PRO A 39 -8.36 -5.00 -7.35
C PRO A 39 -7.01 -5.70 -7.57
N TRP A 40 -5.93 -5.15 -7.03
CA TRP A 40 -4.68 -5.89 -7.07
C TRP A 40 -4.77 -7.18 -6.25
N GLN A 41 -4.14 -8.24 -6.77
CA GLN A 41 -4.30 -9.61 -6.31
C GLN A 41 -3.25 -10.02 -5.29
N GLU A 42 -2.06 -9.45 -5.40
CA GLU A 42 -0.91 -9.81 -4.57
C GLU A 42 -0.01 -8.58 -4.34
N VAL A 43 0.58 -8.50 -3.15
CA VAL A 43 1.72 -7.66 -2.85
C VAL A 43 2.96 -8.55 -2.64
N VAL A 44 4.08 -8.18 -3.30
CA VAL A 44 5.37 -8.87 -3.16
C VAL A 44 6.27 -8.06 -2.24
N ILE A 45 6.77 -8.70 -1.19
CA ILE A 45 7.61 -8.08 -0.16
C ILE A 45 8.90 -8.88 -0.02
N SER A 46 10.04 -8.27 -0.31
CA SER A 46 11.35 -8.84 -0.05
C SER A 46 11.71 -8.68 1.41
N VAL A 47 12.14 -9.77 2.02
CA VAL A 47 12.48 -9.85 3.45
C VAL A 47 13.80 -10.59 3.65
N TYR A 48 14.47 -10.32 4.76
CA TYR A 48 15.69 -11.04 5.15
C TYR A 48 15.38 -12.46 5.67
N ASP A 49 14.24 -12.62 6.34
CA ASP A 49 13.78 -13.88 6.93
C ASP A 49 12.25 -13.95 6.79
N ALA A 50 11.80 -14.83 5.91
CA ALA A 50 10.39 -14.96 5.59
C ALA A 50 9.59 -15.59 6.74
N ASP A 51 10.18 -16.48 7.54
CA ASP A 51 9.52 -17.09 8.68
C ASP A 51 9.27 -16.08 9.81
N ILE A 52 10.27 -15.27 10.16
CA ILE A 52 10.10 -14.19 11.15
C ILE A 52 9.05 -13.20 10.68
N SER A 53 9.08 -12.82 9.40
CA SER A 53 8.12 -11.86 8.84
C SER A 53 6.70 -12.41 8.78
N ALA A 54 6.53 -13.70 8.45
CA ALA A 54 5.24 -14.36 8.38
C ALA A 54 4.51 -14.43 9.73
N ARG A 55 5.25 -14.45 10.86
CA ARG A 55 4.65 -14.54 12.20
C ARG A 55 3.68 -13.41 12.51
N PHE A 56 3.95 -12.19 12.09
CA PHE A 56 3.00 -11.08 12.28
C PHE A 56 1.66 -11.39 11.62
N PHE A 57 1.71 -11.88 10.40
CA PHE A 57 0.50 -12.17 9.62
C PHE A 57 -0.22 -13.41 10.16
N THR A 58 0.49 -14.45 10.56
CA THR A 58 -0.14 -15.68 11.06
C THR A 58 -0.59 -15.59 12.52
N GLU A 59 0.26 -15.06 13.41
CA GLU A 59 -0.01 -15.06 14.85
C GLU A 59 -0.83 -13.84 15.31
N ILE A 60 -0.70 -12.69 14.64
CA ILE A 60 -1.40 -11.45 14.99
C ILE A 60 -2.56 -11.18 14.04
N ALA A 61 -2.34 -11.21 12.74
CA ALA A 61 -3.37 -10.88 11.75
C ALA A 61 -4.37 -12.03 11.50
N GLY A 62 -4.00 -13.27 11.82
CA GLY A 62 -4.85 -14.44 11.62
C GLY A 62 -4.81 -14.99 10.19
N TYR A 63 -3.73 -14.71 9.44
CA TYR A 63 -3.57 -15.19 8.08
C TYR A 63 -3.19 -16.66 8.00
N GLU A 64 -3.55 -17.28 6.89
CA GLU A 64 -3.18 -18.63 6.53
C GLU A 64 -1.94 -18.64 5.63
N VAL A 65 -1.00 -19.54 5.90
CA VAL A 65 0.06 -19.89 4.95
C VAL A 65 -0.52 -20.83 3.91
N VAL A 66 -0.63 -20.37 2.67
CA VAL A 66 -1.21 -21.17 1.58
C VAL A 66 -0.17 -21.80 0.67
N TRP A 67 1.07 -21.31 0.74
CA TRP A 67 2.18 -21.92 0.01
C TRP A 67 3.53 -21.56 0.64
N ARG A 68 4.48 -22.50 0.50
CA ARG A 68 5.90 -22.34 0.78
C ARG A 68 6.72 -23.05 -0.28
N GLY A 69 7.71 -22.39 -0.85
CA GLY A 69 8.54 -23.06 -1.85
C GLY A 69 9.53 -22.14 -2.52
N ALA A 70 10.32 -22.74 -3.40
CA ALA A 70 11.27 -22.03 -4.24
C ALA A 70 10.55 -21.34 -5.41
N GLU A 71 10.96 -20.12 -5.68
CA GLU A 71 10.49 -19.39 -6.88
C GLU A 71 11.16 -19.93 -8.13
N SER A 72 10.44 -19.82 -9.25
CA SER A 72 10.97 -20.26 -10.54
C SER A 72 12.08 -19.31 -11.03
N PRO A 73 13.06 -19.83 -11.78
CA PRO A 73 14.08 -18.99 -12.42
C PRO A 73 13.47 -17.92 -13.34
N GLU A 74 12.32 -18.22 -13.98
CA GLU A 74 11.60 -17.30 -14.85
C GLU A 74 11.03 -16.13 -14.09
N PHE A 75 10.44 -16.38 -12.90
CA PHE A 75 9.94 -15.31 -12.03
C PHE A 75 11.10 -14.46 -11.47
N LEU A 76 12.18 -15.08 -11.03
CA LEU A 76 13.37 -14.35 -10.57
C LEU A 76 13.97 -13.49 -11.69
N SER A 77 14.01 -14.01 -12.92
CA SER A 77 14.45 -13.25 -14.08
C SER A 77 13.52 -12.07 -14.40
N HIS A 78 12.19 -12.26 -14.24
CA HIS A 78 11.21 -11.19 -14.37
C HIS A 78 11.46 -10.06 -13.35
N LEU A 79 11.85 -10.40 -12.13
CA LEU A 79 12.25 -9.43 -11.11
C LEU A 79 13.62 -8.77 -11.38
N GLY A 80 14.26 -9.06 -12.53
CA GLY A 80 15.54 -8.47 -12.92
C GLY A 80 16.77 -9.14 -12.31
N LEU A 81 16.62 -10.30 -11.68
CA LEU A 81 17.71 -11.02 -11.04
C LEU A 81 18.48 -11.89 -12.04
N ASN A 82 19.76 -12.10 -11.77
CA ASN A 82 20.59 -12.96 -12.62
C ASN A 82 20.32 -14.45 -12.35
N LYS A 83 20.84 -15.31 -13.24
CA LYS A 83 20.62 -16.77 -13.18
C LYS A 83 21.18 -17.48 -11.94
N ALA A 84 22.09 -16.83 -11.19
CA ALA A 84 22.62 -17.42 -9.98
C ALA A 84 21.68 -17.20 -8.78
N ALA A 85 20.81 -16.20 -8.85
CA ALA A 85 19.88 -15.87 -7.79
C ALA A 85 18.91 -17.02 -7.51
N SER A 86 18.58 -17.20 -6.26
CA SER A 86 17.51 -18.07 -5.80
C SER A 86 16.54 -17.29 -4.89
N GLY A 87 15.31 -17.77 -4.75
CA GLY A 87 14.29 -17.16 -3.92
C GLY A 87 13.44 -18.23 -3.23
N GLN A 88 13.13 -18.02 -1.97
CA GLN A 88 12.18 -18.84 -1.20
C GLN A 88 11.04 -17.95 -0.77
N SER A 89 9.82 -18.39 -0.99
CA SER A 89 8.65 -17.58 -0.64
C SER A 89 7.70 -18.29 0.31
N ILE A 90 7.03 -17.46 1.13
CA ILE A 90 5.85 -17.80 1.90
C ILE A 90 4.70 -16.95 1.34
N VAL A 91 3.65 -17.59 0.85
CA VAL A 91 2.43 -16.91 0.40
C VAL A 91 1.36 -17.03 1.47
N LEU A 92 0.83 -15.89 1.84
CA LEU A 92 -0.15 -15.71 2.91
C LEU A 92 -1.44 -15.14 2.35
N LYS A 93 -2.58 -15.53 2.93
CA LYS A 93 -3.87 -14.91 2.63
C LYS A 93 -4.71 -14.69 3.89
N SER A 94 -5.56 -13.68 3.85
CA SER A 94 -6.62 -13.51 4.84
C SER A 94 -7.66 -14.61 4.65
N PRO A 95 -8.14 -15.27 5.72
CA PRO A 95 -9.18 -16.30 5.63
C PRO A 95 -10.40 -15.80 4.86
N GLY A 96 -10.95 -16.66 4.00
CA GLY A 96 -12.14 -16.34 3.22
C GLY A 96 -11.91 -15.37 2.04
N SER A 97 -10.66 -14.96 1.75
CA SER A 97 -10.33 -14.13 0.58
C SER A 97 -9.56 -14.91 -0.47
N GLU A 98 -9.84 -14.66 -1.74
CA GLU A 98 -9.08 -15.19 -2.89
C GLU A 98 -8.30 -14.07 -3.61
N ILE A 99 -8.17 -12.91 -2.97
CA ILE A 99 -7.39 -11.76 -3.44
C ILE A 99 -6.60 -11.15 -2.27
N GLY A 100 -5.67 -10.28 -2.58
CA GLY A 100 -4.87 -9.59 -1.57
C GLY A 100 -3.87 -10.51 -0.88
N TYR A 101 -3.27 -11.43 -1.64
CA TYR A 101 -2.19 -12.27 -1.17
C TYR A 101 -0.98 -11.43 -0.75
N ILE A 102 -0.23 -11.93 0.21
CA ILE A 102 1.06 -11.39 0.61
C ILE A 102 2.12 -12.44 0.32
N ARG A 103 3.02 -12.13 -0.62
CA ARG A 103 4.20 -12.94 -0.90
C ARG A 103 5.39 -12.36 -0.17
N LEU A 104 5.89 -13.06 0.82
CA LEU A 104 7.18 -12.76 1.46
C LEU A 104 8.25 -13.57 0.75
N ILE A 105 9.23 -12.89 0.15
CA ILE A 105 10.30 -13.54 -0.59
C ILE A 105 11.66 -13.24 0.04
N GLU A 106 12.44 -14.30 0.28
CA GLU A 106 13.81 -14.26 0.74
C GLU A 106 14.72 -14.64 -0.43
N PHE A 107 15.62 -13.74 -0.81
CA PHE A 107 16.57 -13.95 -1.88
C PHE A 107 17.92 -14.43 -1.37
N SER A 108 18.55 -15.32 -2.13
CA SER A 108 19.92 -15.81 -1.90
C SER A 108 20.72 -15.74 -3.20
N ASP A 109 22.04 -15.71 -3.08
CA ASP A 109 22.97 -15.62 -4.20
C ASP A 109 22.74 -14.35 -5.06
N VAL A 110 22.39 -13.26 -4.39
CA VAL A 110 22.13 -11.93 -4.96
C VAL A 110 23.19 -10.92 -4.50
N PRO A 111 23.34 -9.78 -5.20
CA PRO A 111 24.14 -8.66 -4.71
C PRO A 111 23.68 -8.19 -3.32
N THR A 112 24.50 -7.32 -2.69
CA THR A 112 24.13 -6.70 -1.41
C THR A 112 22.72 -6.09 -1.50
N GLN A 113 21.89 -6.47 -0.55
CA GLN A 113 20.51 -5.98 -0.44
C GLN A 113 20.48 -4.78 0.49
N GLU A 114 19.81 -3.73 0.02
CA GLU A 114 19.57 -2.52 0.80
C GLU A 114 18.06 -2.37 1.05
N PRO A 115 17.64 -1.71 2.12
CA PRO A 115 16.23 -1.35 2.25
C PRO A 115 15.77 -0.48 1.07
N THR A 116 14.60 -0.74 0.51
CA THR A 116 13.99 0.14 -0.51
C THR A 116 13.80 1.56 0.02
N ARG A 117 13.62 1.72 1.33
CA ARG A 117 13.42 2.99 2.02
C ARG A 117 14.26 3.03 3.31
N PRO A 118 15.60 3.20 3.22
CA PRO A 118 16.46 3.28 4.40
C PRO A 118 16.15 4.53 5.22
N GLY A 119 16.12 4.40 6.56
CA GLY A 119 15.81 5.50 7.48
C GLY A 119 14.36 5.96 7.51
N ALA A 120 13.59 5.62 6.51
CA ALA A 120 12.12 5.70 6.42
C ALA A 120 11.45 6.87 7.15
N ARG A 121 11.87 8.11 6.88
CA ARG A 121 11.08 9.28 7.29
C ARG A 121 9.77 9.26 6.51
N PRO A 122 8.65 9.65 7.11
CA PRO A 122 7.36 9.65 6.42
C PRO A 122 7.35 10.43 5.10
N TRP A 123 8.16 11.49 5.01
CA TRP A 123 8.28 12.37 3.84
C TRP A 123 9.40 12.00 2.87
N ASP A 124 10.11 10.90 3.08
CA ASP A 124 10.98 10.32 2.05
C ASP A 124 10.13 9.74 0.94
N THR A 125 10.50 9.97 -0.31
CA THR A 125 9.71 9.60 -1.48
C THR A 125 10.28 8.37 -2.19
N GLY A 126 9.47 7.75 -3.03
CA GLY A 126 9.84 6.58 -3.82
C GLY A 126 9.45 5.27 -3.18
N CYS A 127 9.24 4.26 -4.02
CA CYS A 127 8.78 2.93 -3.68
C CYS A 127 7.41 2.92 -2.97
N TYR A 128 6.93 1.76 -2.58
CA TYR A 128 5.77 1.64 -1.68
C TYR A 128 6.20 1.87 -0.24
N THR A 129 5.32 2.49 0.55
CA THR A 129 5.59 2.83 1.95
C THR A 129 5.02 1.79 2.89
N SER A 130 3.73 1.42 2.71
CA SER A 130 3.03 0.53 3.63
C SER A 130 1.87 -0.19 2.97
N VAL A 131 1.50 -1.32 3.55
CA VAL A 131 0.28 -2.06 3.24
C VAL A 131 -0.77 -1.66 4.26
N MET A 132 -2.00 -1.39 3.82
CA MET A 132 -3.08 -0.94 4.69
C MET A 132 -4.13 -2.03 4.90
N MET A 133 -4.49 -2.28 6.15
CA MET A 133 -5.43 -3.32 6.56
C MET A 133 -6.51 -2.76 7.49
N ARG A 134 -7.73 -3.27 7.40
CA ARG A 134 -8.76 -3.01 8.40
C ARG A 134 -8.46 -3.81 9.64
N ALA A 135 -8.78 -3.25 10.80
CA ALA A 135 -8.55 -3.87 12.10
C ALA A 135 -9.84 -4.03 12.90
N LYS A 136 -9.89 -5.05 13.74
CA LYS A 136 -10.86 -5.22 14.83
C LYS A 136 -10.08 -5.45 16.12
N GLY A 137 -10.33 -4.62 17.13
CA GLY A 137 -9.61 -4.68 18.40
C GLY A 137 -8.17 -4.20 18.30
N LEU A 138 -7.97 -3.00 17.75
CA LEU A 138 -6.65 -2.43 17.43
C LEU A 138 -5.72 -2.35 18.65
N GLU A 139 -6.24 -2.09 19.84
CA GLU A 139 -5.46 -2.07 21.09
C GLU A 139 -4.82 -3.43 21.37
N SER A 140 -5.57 -4.53 21.21
CA SER A 140 -5.03 -5.89 21.40
C SER A 140 -3.98 -6.24 20.34
N ILE A 141 -4.22 -5.81 19.08
CA ILE A 141 -3.26 -5.99 17.99
C ILE A 141 -1.97 -5.22 18.28
N TYR A 142 -2.10 -3.99 18.79
CA TYR A 142 -0.96 -3.15 19.18
C TYR A 142 -0.10 -3.83 20.25
N ASP A 143 -0.72 -4.33 21.33
CA ASP A 143 -0.01 -4.99 22.41
C ASP A 143 0.72 -6.27 21.93
N ASP A 144 0.08 -7.04 21.05
CA ASP A 144 0.68 -8.24 20.48
C ASP A 144 1.86 -7.90 19.56
N ALA A 145 1.72 -6.87 18.72
CA ALA A 145 2.77 -6.42 17.81
C ALA A 145 4.01 -5.94 18.57
N ILE A 146 3.81 -5.12 19.62
CA ILE A 146 4.92 -4.67 20.46
C ILE A 146 5.64 -5.85 21.13
N ARG A 147 4.90 -6.85 21.62
CA ARG A 147 5.52 -8.07 22.19
C ARG A 147 6.32 -8.88 21.16
N MET A 148 5.97 -8.75 19.88
CA MET A 148 6.68 -9.39 18.76
C MET A 148 7.83 -8.53 18.20
N ASN A 149 8.24 -7.48 18.91
CA ASN A 149 9.27 -6.52 18.49
C ASN A 149 8.93 -5.70 17.24
N TRP A 150 7.65 -5.55 16.93
CA TRP A 150 7.21 -4.49 16.04
C TRP A 150 7.12 -3.18 16.82
N TRP A 151 7.30 -2.05 16.18
CA TRP A 151 7.26 -0.75 16.83
C TRP A 151 6.41 0.24 16.03
N THR A 152 6.12 1.38 16.62
CA THR A 152 5.32 2.45 16.00
C THR A 152 5.95 3.80 16.31
N GLU A 153 5.88 4.75 15.38
CA GLU A 153 6.35 6.12 15.61
C GLU A 153 5.36 6.92 16.45
N THR A 154 4.09 6.56 16.39
CA THR A 154 3.00 7.19 17.14
C THR A 154 2.18 6.13 17.84
N PRO A 155 1.56 6.42 18.98
CA PRO A 155 0.53 5.52 19.52
C PRO A 155 -0.68 5.45 18.60
N ILE A 156 -1.64 4.58 18.94
CA ILE A 156 -2.94 4.56 18.28
C ILE A 156 -3.54 5.97 18.31
N THR A 157 -3.92 6.46 17.13
CA THR A 157 -4.42 7.81 16.93
C THR A 157 -5.88 7.76 16.49
N ASP A 158 -6.74 8.52 17.18
CA ASP A 158 -8.14 8.71 16.80
C ASP A 158 -8.24 9.76 15.68
N LEU A 159 -8.93 9.41 14.60
CA LEU A 159 -9.22 10.33 13.50
C LEU A 159 -10.73 10.51 13.32
N ASP A 160 -11.15 11.76 13.19
CA ASP A 160 -12.52 12.14 12.89
C ASP A 160 -12.55 12.98 11.60
N PHE A 161 -13.08 12.39 10.54
CA PHE A 161 -13.26 13.04 9.24
C PHE A 161 -14.69 13.61 9.06
N GLY A 162 -15.47 13.72 10.15
CA GLY A 162 -16.86 14.13 10.10
C GLY A 162 -17.80 13.05 9.57
N THR A 163 -17.53 12.54 8.38
CA THR A 163 -18.30 11.44 7.76
C THR A 163 -17.87 10.06 8.24
N SER A 164 -16.65 9.94 8.77
CA SER A 164 -16.13 8.67 9.30
C SER A 164 -15.20 8.89 10.47
N LYS A 165 -15.25 7.99 11.43
CA LYS A 165 -14.35 7.93 12.58
C LYS A 165 -13.59 6.63 12.56
N LEU A 166 -12.30 6.70 12.83
CA LEU A 166 -11.44 5.52 12.86
C LEU A 166 -10.28 5.71 13.83
N LYS A 167 -9.68 4.61 14.21
CA LYS A 167 -8.37 4.57 14.87
C LYS A 167 -7.35 4.05 13.89
N ILE A 168 -6.13 4.55 13.98
CA ILE A 168 -5.03 4.15 13.10
C ILE A 168 -3.76 3.99 13.90
N VAL A 169 -2.93 3.06 13.46
CA VAL A 169 -1.52 2.97 13.82
C VAL A 169 -0.72 2.42 12.66
N ILE A 170 0.53 2.85 12.52
CA ILE A 170 1.49 2.31 11.57
C ILE A 170 2.46 1.43 12.32
N PHE A 171 2.36 0.13 12.12
CA PHE A 171 3.32 -0.84 12.61
C PHE A 171 4.53 -0.90 11.70
N LYS A 172 5.71 -0.85 12.28
CA LYS A 172 6.98 -1.07 11.60
C LYS A 172 7.59 -2.37 12.11
N GLY A 173 7.67 -3.34 11.24
CA GLY A 173 8.26 -4.65 11.53
C GLY A 173 9.77 -4.61 11.46
N PRO A 174 10.41 -5.65 12.00
CA PRO A 174 11.80 -5.93 11.72
C PRO A 174 11.96 -6.04 10.21
N GLN A 175 12.93 -5.71 9.55
CA GLN A 175 13.12 -5.87 8.08
C GLN A 175 12.36 -4.86 7.20
N GLY A 176 11.86 -3.76 7.78
CA GLY A 176 11.30 -2.64 7.02
C GLY A 176 9.88 -2.81 6.51
N ILE A 177 9.17 -3.88 6.86
CA ILE A 177 7.75 -4.02 6.51
C ILE A 177 6.95 -3.00 7.32
N GLN A 178 6.07 -2.25 6.64
CA GLN A 178 5.13 -1.35 7.29
C GLN A 178 3.70 -1.78 7.02
N VAL A 179 2.90 -1.88 8.09
CA VAL A 179 1.48 -2.21 8.05
C VAL A 179 0.71 -1.08 8.73
N GLU A 180 -0.17 -0.43 7.98
CA GLU A 180 -1.11 0.53 8.55
C GLU A 180 -2.41 -0.17 8.91
N ALA A 181 -2.75 -0.17 10.19
CA ALA A 181 -3.97 -0.79 10.69
C ALA A 181 -5.02 0.27 11.00
N TYR A 182 -6.21 0.09 10.38
CA TYR A 182 -7.34 1.01 10.46
C TYR A 182 -8.54 0.34 11.11
N GLU A 183 -8.87 0.68 12.36
CA GLU A 183 -10.11 0.26 12.98
C GLU A 183 -11.23 1.28 12.69
N ARG A 184 -12.22 0.87 11.91
CA ARG A 184 -13.39 1.70 11.58
C ARG A 184 -14.34 1.75 12.79
N ILE A 185 -14.58 2.95 13.33
CA ILE A 185 -15.49 3.18 14.45
C ILE A 185 -16.89 3.51 13.93
N SER A 186 -16.99 4.39 12.93
CA SER A 186 -18.26 4.74 12.29
C SER A 186 -18.03 5.38 10.90
N PRO A 187 -18.97 5.20 9.93
CA PRO A 187 -19.99 4.15 9.92
C PRO A 187 -19.33 2.77 9.85
N PRO A 188 -20.07 1.68 10.07
CA PRO A 188 -19.54 0.32 9.90
C PRO A 188 -19.01 0.11 8.48
N LEU A 189 -18.12 -0.87 8.32
CA LEU A 189 -17.67 -1.28 6.99
C LEU A 189 -18.85 -1.73 6.13
N PRO A 190 -18.78 -1.59 4.79
CA PRO A 190 -19.80 -2.13 3.89
C PRO A 190 -20.02 -3.62 4.12
N LYS A 191 -21.25 -4.09 3.91
CA LYS A 191 -21.63 -5.48 4.17
C LYS A 191 -20.94 -6.50 3.25
N ASP A 192 -20.51 -6.05 2.10
CA ASP A 192 -19.79 -6.80 1.08
C ASP A 192 -18.27 -6.79 1.29
N PHE A 193 -17.77 -6.05 2.30
CA PHE A 193 -16.38 -6.15 2.68
C PHE A 193 -16.09 -7.54 3.26
N PRO A 194 -15.05 -8.25 2.81
CA PRO A 194 -14.73 -9.60 3.31
C PRO A 194 -14.62 -9.67 4.82
N GLU A 195 -15.19 -10.70 5.41
CA GLU A 195 -15.12 -10.89 6.86
C GLU A 195 -13.67 -11.18 7.29
N PHE A 196 -13.31 -10.71 8.46
CA PHE A 196 -12.01 -10.94 9.08
C PHE A 196 -12.12 -10.90 10.60
N GLU A 197 -11.21 -11.55 11.30
CA GLU A 197 -11.21 -11.60 12.77
C GLU A 197 -10.39 -10.47 13.39
N ARG A 198 -9.17 -10.25 12.96
CA ARG A 198 -8.24 -9.25 13.53
C ARG A 198 -7.78 -8.23 12.49
N LEU A 199 -7.03 -8.65 11.47
CA LEU A 199 -6.67 -7.82 10.33
C LEU A 199 -7.27 -8.38 9.05
N SER A 200 -7.83 -7.50 8.23
CA SER A 200 -8.42 -7.87 6.93
C SER A 200 -7.35 -8.19 5.90
N LEU A 201 -7.78 -8.68 4.72
CA LEU A 201 -6.94 -8.59 3.53
C LEU A 201 -6.46 -7.14 3.35
N PRO A 202 -5.31 -6.94 2.69
CA PRO A 202 -4.84 -5.59 2.39
C PRO A 202 -5.83 -4.90 1.46
N PHE A 203 -6.38 -3.77 1.88
CA PHE A 203 -7.38 -3.05 1.10
C PHE A 203 -6.79 -1.90 0.29
N ASN A 204 -5.62 -1.41 0.69
CA ASN A 204 -4.95 -0.27 0.09
C ASN A 204 -3.42 -0.43 0.23
N ILE A 205 -2.67 0.30 -0.60
CA ILE A 205 -1.22 0.40 -0.49
C ILE A 205 -0.83 1.87 -0.60
N MET A 206 0.13 2.32 0.21
CA MET A 206 0.58 3.71 0.22
C MET A 206 1.89 3.89 -0.53
N GLN A 207 1.97 5.01 -1.23
CA GLN A 207 3.19 5.53 -1.85
C GLN A 207 3.38 6.99 -1.45
N THR A 208 4.53 7.33 -0.87
CA THR A 208 4.91 8.73 -0.68
C THR A 208 5.58 9.23 -1.97
N VAL A 209 4.99 10.26 -2.57
CA VAL A 209 5.35 10.77 -3.89
C VAL A 209 5.89 12.20 -3.81
N ARG A 210 6.72 12.58 -4.80
CA ARG A 210 7.26 13.94 -4.91
C ARG A 210 6.26 14.93 -5.47
N ASP A 211 5.37 14.46 -6.32
CA ASP A 211 4.34 15.23 -7.02
C ASP A 211 3.10 14.34 -7.13
N ARG A 212 2.13 14.59 -6.24
CA ARG A 212 0.87 13.85 -6.21
C ARG A 212 0.09 13.98 -7.52
N GLU A 213 0.13 15.15 -8.16
CA GLU A 213 -0.62 15.37 -9.39
C GLU A 213 -0.01 14.60 -10.56
N ALA A 214 1.32 14.58 -10.68
CA ALA A 214 1.98 13.77 -11.69
C ALA A 214 1.72 12.28 -11.48
N ALA A 215 1.79 11.80 -10.23
CA ALA A 215 1.46 10.41 -9.91
C ALA A 215 -0.02 10.10 -10.18
N ARG A 216 -0.95 10.97 -9.79
CA ARG A 216 -2.38 10.82 -10.07
C ARG A 216 -2.66 10.72 -11.58
N LYS A 217 -2.06 11.59 -12.39
CA LYS A 217 -2.21 11.55 -13.84
C LYS A 217 -1.76 10.22 -14.43
N PHE A 218 -0.67 9.66 -13.94
CA PHE A 218 -0.23 8.34 -14.38
C PHE A 218 -1.33 7.28 -14.13
N PHE A 219 -1.88 7.20 -12.92
CA PHE A 219 -2.93 6.23 -12.62
C PHE A 219 -4.25 6.52 -13.37
N VAL A 220 -4.67 7.78 -13.46
CA VAL A 220 -5.96 8.16 -14.06
C VAL A 220 -5.87 8.20 -15.58
N ASP A 221 -4.90 8.93 -16.14
CA ASP A 221 -4.86 9.22 -17.58
C ASP A 221 -4.22 8.07 -18.38
N GLN A 222 -3.29 7.31 -17.74
CA GLN A 222 -2.62 6.21 -18.41
C GLN A 222 -3.18 4.85 -18.02
N LEU A 223 -3.44 4.56 -16.73
CA LEU A 223 -4.02 3.29 -16.32
C LEU A 223 -5.56 3.26 -16.35
N GLY A 224 -6.21 4.43 -16.44
CA GLY A 224 -7.67 4.55 -16.46
C GLY A 224 -8.34 4.38 -15.10
N PHE A 225 -7.58 4.54 -14.01
CA PHE A 225 -8.13 4.39 -12.66
C PHE A 225 -9.04 5.56 -12.30
N ASP A 226 -10.02 5.28 -11.44
CA ASP A 226 -10.87 6.28 -10.84
C ASP A 226 -10.25 6.92 -9.61
N THR A 227 -10.72 8.11 -9.25
CA THR A 227 -10.31 8.81 -8.04
C THR A 227 -11.37 8.62 -6.96
N PHE A 228 -11.01 7.88 -5.90
CA PHE A 228 -11.86 7.71 -4.72
C PHE A 228 -11.79 8.94 -3.81
N PHE A 229 -10.59 9.48 -3.62
CA PHE A 229 -10.36 10.65 -2.76
C PHE A 229 -9.29 11.55 -3.39
N TYR A 230 -9.49 12.85 -3.27
CA TYR A 230 -8.52 13.87 -3.68
C TYR A 230 -8.62 15.04 -2.72
N GLY A 231 -7.75 15.03 -1.69
CA GLY A 231 -7.77 16.03 -0.63
C GLY A 231 -6.99 17.29 -0.97
N PRO A 232 -7.42 18.47 -0.49
CA PRO A 232 -6.61 19.68 -0.54
C PRO A 232 -5.39 19.55 0.40
N PRO A 233 -4.36 20.41 0.24
CA PRO A 233 -3.29 20.51 1.22
C PRO A 233 -3.84 20.80 2.62
N ALA A 234 -3.37 20.05 3.62
CA ALA A 234 -3.84 20.14 4.98
C ALA A 234 -2.68 20.18 5.98
N THR A 235 -2.90 20.85 7.12
CA THR A 235 -2.06 20.81 8.32
C THR A 235 -2.97 20.62 9.53
N ALA A 236 -2.39 20.24 10.67
CA ALA A 236 -3.13 20.28 11.92
C ALA A 236 -3.35 21.74 12.36
N GLN A 237 -4.52 22.05 12.91
CA GLN A 237 -4.81 23.40 13.44
C GLN A 237 -4.05 23.71 14.73
N LYS A 238 -3.68 22.68 15.47
CA LYS A 238 -2.83 22.74 16.66
C LYS A 238 -1.94 21.51 16.66
N GLU A 239 -0.86 21.57 17.44
CA GLU A 239 0.01 20.40 17.61
C GLU A 239 -0.81 19.19 18.04
N ALA A 240 -0.77 18.14 17.23
CA ALA A 240 -1.49 16.90 17.43
C ALA A 240 -0.72 15.75 16.80
N GLN A 241 -0.80 14.59 17.39
CA GLN A 241 -0.25 13.40 16.77
C GLN A 241 -0.94 13.13 15.44
N MET A 242 -0.12 12.82 14.44
CA MET A 242 -0.56 12.49 13.09
C MET A 242 -0.16 11.05 12.78
N PRO A 243 -1.02 10.27 12.15
CA PRO A 243 -0.75 8.85 11.87
C PRO A 243 0.46 8.64 10.96
N LEU A 244 0.85 9.67 10.20
CA LEU A 244 1.96 9.62 9.25
C LEU A 244 3.35 9.78 9.91
N GLY A 245 3.45 9.82 11.25
CA GLY A 245 4.74 9.95 11.94
C GLY A 245 5.41 11.33 11.80
N ILE A 246 4.65 12.36 11.47
CA ILE A 246 5.17 13.74 11.43
C ILE A 246 5.51 14.17 12.86
N PRO A 247 6.72 14.70 13.12
CA PRO A 247 7.06 15.24 14.44
C PRO A 247 6.03 16.25 14.94
N LEU A 248 5.66 16.17 16.21
CA LEU A 248 4.56 16.92 16.80
C LEU A 248 4.67 18.44 16.54
N ASN A 249 5.86 18.99 16.66
CA ASN A 249 6.15 20.41 16.44
C ASN A 249 6.07 20.86 14.98
N LEU A 250 5.98 19.92 14.03
CA LEU A 250 5.87 20.22 12.60
C LEU A 250 4.44 20.05 12.07
N THR A 251 3.55 19.47 12.84
CA THR A 251 2.20 19.13 12.37
C THR A 251 1.36 20.33 11.99
N THR A 252 1.62 21.50 12.57
CA THR A 252 0.89 22.76 12.29
C THR A 252 1.49 23.57 11.13
N THR A 253 2.70 23.23 10.70
CA THR A 253 3.43 23.99 9.67
C THR A 253 3.72 23.18 8.41
N SER A 254 3.68 21.86 8.51
CA SER A 254 4.00 20.97 7.38
C SER A 254 2.72 20.52 6.71
N ARG A 255 2.46 21.05 5.51
CA ARG A 255 1.32 20.63 4.71
C ARG A 255 1.59 19.27 4.04
N TYR A 256 0.59 18.46 4.01
CA TYR A 256 0.53 17.24 3.21
C TYR A 256 -0.79 17.17 2.44
N GLN A 257 -0.80 16.37 1.41
CA GLN A 257 -1.98 16.13 0.60
C GLN A 257 -2.00 14.67 0.12
N ALA A 258 -3.20 14.12 -0.02
CA ALA A 258 -3.37 12.74 -0.43
C ALA A 258 -4.36 12.59 -1.60
N ALA A 259 -4.18 11.52 -2.36
CA ALA A 259 -5.17 11.02 -3.31
C ALA A 259 -5.28 9.50 -3.14
N ILE A 260 -6.50 8.96 -3.29
CA ILE A 260 -6.74 7.51 -3.29
C ILE A 260 -7.37 7.15 -4.62
N LEU A 261 -6.78 6.19 -5.30
CA LEU A 261 -7.12 5.77 -6.65
C LEU A 261 -7.48 4.28 -6.65
N TYR A 262 -8.33 3.85 -7.58
CA TYR A 262 -8.75 2.46 -7.70
C TYR A 262 -9.12 2.12 -9.14
N PRO A 263 -8.92 0.88 -9.60
CA PRO A 263 -9.34 0.47 -10.94
C PRO A 263 -10.86 0.38 -11.09
N LYS A 264 -11.58 0.07 -10.00
CA LYS A 264 -13.02 -0.02 -9.91
C LYS A 264 -13.51 0.40 -8.53
N ALA A 265 -14.69 1.02 -8.45
CA ALA A 265 -15.30 1.43 -7.19
C ALA A 265 -15.46 0.25 -6.22
N ALA A 266 -14.45 0.03 -5.37
CA ALA A 266 -14.38 -1.06 -4.40
C ALA A 266 -13.70 -0.60 -3.11
N GLU A 267 -13.94 -1.32 -2.03
CA GLU A 267 -13.26 -1.11 -0.74
C GLU A 267 -11.83 -1.70 -0.71
N THR A 268 -11.42 -2.42 -1.76
CA THR A 268 -10.11 -3.08 -1.85
C THR A 268 -9.39 -2.74 -3.16
N GLY A 269 -8.08 -2.99 -3.22
CA GLY A 269 -7.28 -2.79 -4.44
C GLY A 269 -6.91 -1.34 -4.73
N ARG A 270 -6.93 -0.47 -3.73
CA ARG A 270 -6.63 0.95 -3.85
C ARG A 270 -5.14 1.24 -3.78
N VAL A 271 -4.77 2.39 -4.34
CA VAL A 271 -3.42 2.99 -4.21
C VAL A 271 -3.59 4.37 -3.62
N GLU A 272 -2.92 4.63 -2.51
CA GLU A 272 -2.90 5.94 -1.86
C GLU A 272 -1.59 6.65 -2.16
N LEU A 273 -1.69 7.88 -2.63
CA LEU A 273 -0.58 8.76 -2.93
C LEU A 273 -0.54 9.86 -1.87
N VAL A 274 0.59 10.00 -1.18
CA VAL A 274 0.80 11.05 -0.17
C VAL A 274 1.98 11.92 -0.58
N GLU A 275 1.78 13.23 -0.58
CA GLU A 275 2.82 14.23 -0.83
C GLU A 275 2.97 15.15 0.39
N PHE A 276 4.21 15.30 0.87
CA PHE A 276 4.57 16.29 1.88
C PHE A 276 5.16 17.52 1.20
N MET A 277 4.44 18.64 1.22
CA MET A 277 4.77 19.82 0.45
C MET A 277 5.92 20.64 1.07
N ASP A 278 5.98 20.69 2.40
CA ASP A 278 6.91 21.55 3.13
C ASP A 278 8.07 20.79 3.78
N LEU A 279 8.09 19.47 3.67
CA LEU A 279 9.16 18.61 4.17
C LEU A 279 9.92 17.99 3.00
N LYS A 280 11.23 18.19 2.99
CA LYS A 280 12.12 17.59 1.97
C LYS A 280 12.74 16.32 2.53
N GLY A 281 12.38 15.20 1.92
CA GLY A 281 12.96 13.90 2.16
C GLY A 281 13.97 13.48 1.09
N GLU A 282 14.54 12.32 1.27
CA GLU A 282 15.33 11.65 0.24
C GLU A 282 14.42 11.00 -0.79
N ASN A 283 14.95 10.78 -1.98
CA ASN A 283 14.25 10.10 -3.06
C ASN A 283 14.85 8.70 -3.26
N HIS A 284 14.06 7.69 -2.94
CA HIS A 284 14.46 6.29 -3.02
C HIS A 284 13.96 5.57 -4.30
N SER A 285 13.45 6.31 -5.29
CA SER A 285 12.83 5.72 -6.50
C SER A 285 13.75 4.77 -7.29
N ALA A 286 15.06 4.89 -7.12
CA ALA A 286 16.04 3.99 -7.74
C ALA A 286 16.27 2.68 -6.95
N GLN A 287 15.67 2.52 -5.77
CA GLN A 287 15.91 1.38 -4.87
C GLN A 287 14.72 0.42 -4.78
N CYS A 288 13.67 0.63 -5.60
CA CYS A 288 12.41 -0.12 -5.49
C CYS A 288 12.46 -1.55 -6.02
N ASP A 289 13.55 -1.93 -6.67
CA ASP A 289 13.66 -3.21 -7.37
C ASP A 289 14.25 -4.31 -6.48
N ALA A 290 13.96 -5.57 -6.84
CA ALA A 290 14.67 -6.72 -6.28
C ALA A 290 16.19 -6.60 -6.55
N PRO A 291 17.02 -7.08 -5.62
CA PRO A 291 16.66 -7.85 -4.44
C PRO A 291 16.43 -7.03 -3.16
N ASN A 292 16.34 -5.70 -3.24
CA ASN A 292 16.25 -4.82 -2.08
C ASN A 292 15.08 -5.17 -1.15
N PHE A 293 15.27 -4.95 0.17
CA PHE A 293 14.28 -5.28 1.19
C PHE A 293 13.14 -4.26 1.22
N GLY A 294 11.90 -4.73 1.27
CA GLY A 294 10.69 -3.93 1.35
C GLY A 294 9.65 -4.36 0.34
N ILE A 295 8.63 -3.53 0.15
CA ILE A 295 7.54 -3.81 -0.80
C ILE A 295 8.06 -3.56 -2.22
N LEU A 296 8.15 -4.64 -3.00
CA LEU A 296 8.68 -4.61 -4.36
C LEU A 296 7.62 -4.23 -5.39
N SER A 297 6.44 -4.87 -5.33
CA SER A 297 5.39 -4.68 -6.33
C SER A 297 4.00 -5.00 -5.81
N ILE A 298 2.99 -4.53 -6.55
CA ILE A 298 1.61 -5.02 -6.51
C ILE A 298 1.24 -5.60 -7.86
N LYS A 299 0.34 -6.59 -7.88
CA LYS A 299 0.04 -7.38 -9.07
C LYS A 299 -1.45 -7.33 -9.41
N PHE A 300 -1.78 -6.89 -10.62
CA PHE A 300 -3.14 -6.80 -11.14
C PHE A 300 -3.42 -7.88 -12.18
N LEU A 301 -4.60 -8.49 -12.08
CA LEU A 301 -5.12 -9.38 -13.13
C LEU A 301 -5.65 -8.55 -14.30
N VAL A 302 -5.33 -8.98 -15.52
CA VAL A 302 -5.91 -8.49 -16.77
C VAL A 302 -6.36 -9.68 -17.62
N ASP A 303 -7.27 -9.45 -18.57
CA ASP A 303 -7.75 -10.52 -19.45
C ASP A 303 -6.65 -11.04 -20.39
N ASP A 304 -5.75 -10.15 -20.83
CA ASP A 304 -4.70 -10.45 -21.80
C ASP A 304 -3.57 -9.43 -21.66
N VAL A 305 -2.39 -9.88 -21.23
CA VAL A 305 -1.23 -8.99 -21.02
C VAL A 305 -0.74 -8.33 -22.30
N SER A 306 -0.86 -9.01 -23.46
CA SER A 306 -0.43 -8.45 -24.75
C SER A 306 -1.33 -7.29 -25.17
N LYS A 307 -2.64 -7.41 -24.95
CA LYS A 307 -3.61 -6.33 -25.20
C LYS A 307 -3.42 -5.18 -24.21
N ALA A 308 -3.25 -5.48 -22.93
CA ALA A 308 -2.98 -4.48 -21.90
C ALA A 308 -1.71 -3.68 -22.22
N LYS A 309 -0.60 -4.35 -22.54
CA LYS A 309 0.65 -3.71 -22.97
C LYS A 309 0.44 -2.83 -24.23
N ALA A 310 -0.23 -3.34 -25.26
CA ALA A 310 -0.49 -2.58 -26.48
C ALA A 310 -1.31 -1.31 -26.21
N GLU A 311 -2.26 -1.40 -25.29
CA GLU A 311 -3.07 -0.25 -24.89
C GLU A 311 -2.25 0.80 -24.11
N LEU A 312 -1.38 0.37 -23.19
CA LEU A 312 -0.49 1.25 -22.45
C LEU A 312 0.49 2.01 -23.37
N ILE A 313 1.01 1.34 -24.40
CA ILE A 313 1.85 1.97 -25.42
C ILE A 313 1.06 3.06 -26.16
N LYS A 314 -0.20 2.81 -26.55
CA LYS A 314 -1.06 3.84 -27.17
C LYS A 314 -1.32 5.03 -26.27
N ARG A 315 -1.28 4.84 -24.93
CA ARG A 315 -1.41 5.90 -23.91
C ARG A 315 -0.08 6.57 -23.58
N ASN A 316 0.92 6.41 -24.43
CA ASN A 316 2.27 7.00 -24.30
C ASN A 316 3.04 6.55 -23.06
N ILE A 317 2.86 5.31 -22.61
CA ILE A 317 3.79 4.69 -21.67
C ILE A 317 4.97 4.15 -22.47
N ASP A 318 6.09 4.86 -22.40
CA ASP A 318 7.35 4.49 -23.04
C ASP A 318 8.27 3.85 -21.99
N GLN A 319 7.94 2.60 -21.61
CA GLN A 319 8.73 1.79 -20.71
C GLN A 319 8.94 0.40 -21.32
N ASP A 320 10.03 -0.25 -20.92
CA ASP A 320 10.29 -1.63 -21.34
C ASP A 320 9.38 -2.59 -20.56
N MET A 321 8.31 -3.00 -21.21
CA MET A 321 7.30 -3.93 -20.67
C MET A 321 7.49 -5.32 -21.29
N ASN A 322 8.62 -5.98 -20.99
CA ASN A 322 8.87 -7.33 -21.47
C ASN A 322 7.89 -8.32 -20.84
N ILE A 323 7.19 -9.07 -21.69
CA ILE A 323 6.29 -10.13 -21.23
C ILE A 323 7.12 -11.36 -20.91
N SER A 324 6.97 -11.87 -19.69
CA SER A 324 7.57 -13.09 -19.19
C SER A 324 6.46 -14.13 -18.94
N SER A 325 6.79 -15.41 -19.13
CA SER A 325 5.91 -16.53 -18.77
C SER A 325 6.50 -17.29 -17.60
N THR A 326 5.67 -17.63 -16.62
CA THR A 326 6.11 -18.37 -15.43
C THR A 326 4.96 -19.16 -14.81
N VAL A 327 5.30 -20.10 -13.93
CA VAL A 327 4.34 -20.71 -13.01
C VAL A 327 4.48 -19.97 -11.68
N LEU A 328 3.40 -19.36 -11.20
CA LEU A 328 3.39 -18.58 -9.95
C LEU A 328 2.20 -18.96 -9.09
N PHE A 329 2.42 -19.60 -7.94
CA PHE A 329 1.36 -19.87 -6.98
C PHE A 329 0.79 -18.55 -6.41
N PRO A 330 -0.53 -18.36 -6.22
CA PRO A 330 -1.60 -19.33 -6.48
C PRO A 330 -2.18 -19.27 -7.91
N PHE A 331 -1.63 -18.46 -8.79
CA PHE A 331 -2.22 -18.09 -10.09
C PHE A 331 -2.02 -19.13 -11.20
N GLY A 332 -1.12 -20.12 -10.98
CA GLY A 332 -0.80 -21.13 -11.99
C GLY A 332 0.16 -20.64 -13.08
N GLU A 333 0.00 -21.10 -14.30
CA GLU A 333 0.74 -20.58 -15.45
C GLU A 333 0.23 -19.20 -15.83
N ILE A 334 1.12 -18.22 -15.84
CA ILE A 334 0.79 -16.83 -16.15
C ILE A 334 1.77 -16.24 -17.16
N ASP A 335 1.28 -15.27 -17.91
CA ASP A 335 2.11 -14.26 -18.57
C ASP A 335 2.02 -12.96 -17.77
N LEU A 336 3.13 -12.26 -17.63
CA LEU A 336 3.16 -11.01 -16.86
C LEU A 336 4.18 -10.02 -17.43
N PHE A 337 3.95 -8.73 -17.16
CA PHE A 337 4.92 -7.66 -17.36
C PHE A 337 4.83 -6.66 -16.21
N SER A 338 5.87 -5.86 -16.02
CA SER A 338 5.92 -4.78 -15.03
C SER A 338 6.12 -3.43 -15.67
N LEU A 339 5.69 -2.39 -14.96
CA LEU A 339 5.99 -1.00 -15.25
C LEU A 339 6.18 -0.23 -13.94
N LYS A 340 6.80 0.94 -14.01
CA LYS A 340 7.05 1.79 -12.84
C LYS A 340 6.11 3.00 -12.82
N ALA A 341 5.51 3.23 -11.66
CA ALA A 341 4.87 4.50 -11.34
C ALA A 341 5.94 5.63 -11.26
N PRO A 342 5.57 6.91 -11.32
CA PRO A 342 6.52 8.04 -11.39
C PRO A 342 7.59 8.06 -10.30
N ASP A 343 7.29 7.58 -9.10
CA ASP A 343 8.24 7.51 -7.98
C ASP A 343 8.84 6.11 -7.78
N GLY A 344 8.91 5.31 -8.85
CA GLY A 344 9.67 4.06 -8.91
C GLY A 344 8.96 2.81 -8.40
N ALA A 345 7.76 2.91 -7.82
CA ALA A 345 7.01 1.75 -7.37
C ALA A 345 6.61 0.86 -8.54
N ASN A 346 6.86 -0.45 -8.44
CA ASN A 346 6.55 -1.39 -9.51
C ASN A 346 5.09 -1.84 -9.46
N ILE A 347 4.46 -1.85 -10.63
CA ILE A 347 3.13 -2.40 -10.86
C ILE A 347 3.27 -3.54 -11.86
N GLU A 348 2.76 -4.70 -11.51
CA GLU A 348 2.75 -5.88 -12.39
C GLU A 348 1.34 -6.15 -12.89
N PHE A 349 1.25 -6.49 -14.16
CA PHE A 349 0.02 -6.97 -14.79
C PHE A 349 0.22 -8.41 -15.26
N TYR A 350 -0.73 -9.28 -14.97
CA TYR A 350 -0.67 -10.67 -15.36
C TYR A 350 -1.99 -11.16 -15.93
N SER A 351 -1.92 -12.17 -16.81
CA SER A 351 -3.07 -12.98 -17.22
C SER A 351 -2.75 -14.46 -17.05
N THR A 352 -3.76 -15.24 -16.68
CA THR A 352 -3.64 -16.70 -16.57
C THR A 352 -3.67 -17.35 -17.96
N LYS A 353 -2.89 -18.41 -18.13
CA LYS A 353 -3.03 -19.29 -19.30
C LYS A 353 -4.13 -20.31 -19.03
N GLU A 354 -5.05 -20.43 -19.98
CA GLU A 354 -6.09 -21.47 -19.96
C GLU A 354 -5.47 -22.86 -20.15
#